data_41236dbdcc7d48b63e91b7a06029840b
#
_entry.id   41236dbdcc7d48b63e91b7a06029840b
#
_cell.length_a   1.000
_cell.length_b   1.000
_cell.length_c   1.000
_cell.angle_alpha   90.00
_cell.angle_beta   90.00
_cell.angle_gamma   90.00
#
_symmetry.space_group_name_H-M   'P 1'
#
loop_
_entity.id
_entity.type
_entity.pdbx_description
1 polymer ?
#
loop_
_entity_poly.entity_id
_entity_poly.type
_entity_poly.pdbx_seq_one_letter_code
_entity_poly.pdbx_strand_id
1 'polypeptide(L)'
;MNKLHIIGAAIVAGAMIAGCEKQSDATDTDKNEVVIEVNGLKLTNGDIMSDVDKIIAAQGEDIPAEQLEYARQNLRNQIAQSFLIENALVAKAKAEGFVVTDDDRKTREENFLKNTAGMEGAPATFAEFLEKFPLGKDRALQEFENGILIDKMLKASNEKLDIAGLAAEAQQIIDDIIASNSASATSDATALAKIQELKLKLSIPGTDVSSTFAALAQENSECPSSSKGGDLGEFTHGQMVPEFDKVAFELPVGQVSEPVKTKFGYHLILVTSKTPATEATDAKPAEPEKVRASHILIKSAEVQPVPALDQVVAFLKKRAERDNVQKFIIDTLKASTISVSEEFKELLPPVEESADTPVETPAEK
;
A
#
# COMPACT_ATOMS: atom_id res chain seq x y z
N MET A 1 -12.38 18.05 2.78
CA MET A 1 -12.01 16.73 2.23
C MET A 1 -12.78 16.56 0.93
N ASN A 2 -12.10 16.31 -0.12
CA ASN A 2 -12.27 16.61 -1.52
C ASN A 2 -13.59 16.18 -2.19
N LYS A 3 -14.34 17.19 -2.67
CA LYS A 3 -15.43 17.04 -3.67
C LYS A 3 -14.93 16.53 -5.04
N LEU A 4 -13.61 16.35 -5.21
CA LEU A 4 -12.95 16.00 -6.48
C LEU A 4 -13.18 14.55 -6.94
N HIS A 5 -13.67 13.66 -6.06
CA HIS A 5 -13.77 12.22 -6.34
C HIS A 5 -15.01 11.78 -7.12
N ILE A 6 -15.93 12.70 -7.41
CA ILE A 6 -17.20 12.35 -8.08
C ILE A 6 -17.08 12.38 -9.61
N ILE A 7 -16.14 13.14 -10.16
CA ILE A 7 -16.09 13.43 -11.61
C ILE A 7 -15.25 12.40 -12.38
N GLY A 8 -14.27 11.76 -11.74
CA GLY A 8 -13.38 10.77 -12.39
C GLY A 8 -13.49 9.34 -11.86
N ALA A 9 -14.36 9.11 -10.89
CA ALA A 9 -14.37 7.85 -10.12
C ALA A 9 -15.06 6.66 -10.81
N ALA A 10 -15.59 6.82 -11.99
CA ALA A 10 -16.36 5.75 -12.62
C ALA A 10 -15.51 4.78 -13.45
N ILE A 11 -14.29 5.13 -13.88
CA ILE A 11 -13.67 4.33 -14.95
C ILE A 11 -12.30 3.73 -14.63
N VAL A 12 -11.45 4.32 -13.78
CA VAL A 12 -10.15 3.71 -13.46
C VAL A 12 -9.80 3.91 -11.99
N ALA A 13 -10.43 3.15 -11.12
CA ALA A 13 -9.91 2.98 -9.76
C ALA A 13 -8.67 2.07 -9.83
N GLY A 14 -7.48 2.65 -9.79
CA GLY A 14 -6.33 1.94 -9.31
C GLY A 14 -5.13 1.70 -10.19
N ALA A 15 -4.87 2.49 -11.21
CA ALA A 15 -3.52 2.51 -11.79
C ALA A 15 -2.80 3.81 -11.35
N MET A 16 -2.27 3.82 -10.13
CA MET A 16 -1.24 4.80 -9.75
C MET A 16 0.07 4.40 -10.43
N ILE A 17 0.39 5.07 -11.52
CA ILE A 17 1.78 5.17 -11.94
C ILE A 17 2.34 6.39 -11.20
N ALA A 18 3.19 6.15 -10.22
CA ALA A 18 3.96 7.20 -9.56
C ALA A 18 4.94 7.78 -10.58
N GLY A 19 4.61 8.93 -11.14
CA GLY A 19 5.47 9.69 -12.04
C GLY A 19 6.01 10.93 -11.34
N CYS A 20 7.32 11.13 -11.45
CA CYS A 20 8.10 12.22 -10.89
C CYS A 20 7.68 13.60 -11.42
N GLU A 21 7.76 14.57 -10.51
CA GLU A 21 7.69 16.00 -10.80
C GLU A 21 8.72 16.43 -11.86
N LYS A 22 8.24 16.98 -12.96
CA LYS A 22 8.97 17.99 -13.73
C LYS A 22 8.02 19.14 -14.05
N GLN A 23 8.33 20.28 -13.49
CA GLN A 23 7.75 21.56 -13.77
C GLN A 23 8.12 21.95 -15.21
N SER A 24 7.16 21.99 -16.12
CA SER A 24 7.31 22.63 -17.42
C SER A 24 6.52 23.94 -17.40
N ASP A 25 7.21 25.06 -17.67
CA ASP A 25 6.58 26.36 -17.89
C ASP A 25 5.58 26.26 -19.03
N ALA A 26 4.32 26.60 -18.75
CA ALA A 26 3.25 26.69 -19.75
C ALA A 26 3.53 27.90 -20.65
N THR A 27 4.29 27.71 -21.72
CA THR A 27 4.36 28.65 -22.83
C THR A 27 3.06 28.59 -23.65
N ASP A 28 2.69 29.71 -24.29
CA ASP A 28 1.54 29.93 -25.15
C ASP A 28 1.42 28.83 -26.23
N THR A 29 0.85 27.68 -25.85
CA THR A 29 0.70 26.50 -26.71
C THR A 29 -0.51 26.71 -27.62
N ASP A 30 -0.34 26.45 -28.90
CA ASP A 30 -1.42 26.56 -29.91
C ASP A 30 -2.63 25.71 -29.47
N LYS A 31 -3.76 26.35 -29.27
CA LYS A 31 -5.02 25.69 -28.87
C LYS A 31 -5.46 24.58 -29.83
N ASN A 32 -5.06 24.67 -31.09
CA ASN A 32 -5.40 23.71 -32.14
C ASN A 32 -4.39 22.55 -32.24
N GLU A 33 -3.31 22.59 -31.48
CA GLU A 33 -2.31 21.54 -31.45
C GLU A 33 -2.96 20.23 -30.96
N VAL A 34 -2.85 19.19 -31.78
CA VAL A 34 -3.28 17.84 -31.39
C VAL A 34 -2.22 17.25 -30.48
N VAL A 35 -2.56 17.05 -29.22
CA VAL A 35 -1.64 16.53 -28.20
C VAL A 35 -1.75 15.03 -28.00
N ILE A 36 -2.91 14.44 -28.31
CA ILE A 36 -3.13 13.00 -28.31
C ILE A 36 -4.00 12.62 -29.51
N GLU A 37 -3.59 11.59 -30.23
CA GLU A 37 -4.43 10.90 -31.20
C GLU A 37 -4.42 9.40 -30.89
N VAL A 38 -5.61 8.79 -30.78
CA VAL A 38 -5.79 7.35 -30.53
C VAL A 38 -6.85 6.80 -31.45
N ASN A 39 -6.49 5.83 -32.28
CA ASN A 39 -7.37 5.19 -33.25
C ASN A 39 -8.14 6.22 -34.15
N GLY A 40 -7.49 7.33 -34.49
CA GLY A 40 -8.05 8.41 -35.32
C GLY A 40 -8.86 9.46 -34.55
N LEU A 41 -9.12 9.29 -33.26
CA LEU A 41 -9.72 10.30 -32.39
C LEU A 41 -8.64 11.25 -31.88
N LYS A 42 -8.91 12.55 -31.91
CA LYS A 42 -7.95 13.59 -31.58
C LYS A 42 -8.39 14.38 -30.36
N LEU A 43 -7.44 14.67 -29.50
CA LEU A 43 -7.57 15.57 -28.37
C LEU A 43 -6.60 16.74 -28.59
N THR A 44 -7.13 17.95 -28.62
CA THR A 44 -6.30 19.16 -28.76
C THR A 44 -5.97 19.76 -27.40
N ASN A 45 -4.94 20.59 -27.36
CA ASN A 45 -4.60 21.37 -26.17
C ASN A 45 -5.77 22.27 -25.73
N GLY A 46 -6.49 22.87 -26.71
CA GLY A 46 -7.67 23.69 -26.45
C GLY A 46 -8.82 22.92 -25.81
N ASP A 47 -9.05 21.66 -26.23
CA ASP A 47 -10.07 20.79 -25.62
C ASP A 47 -9.75 20.54 -24.15
N ILE A 48 -8.50 20.15 -23.85
CA ILE A 48 -8.04 19.91 -22.46
C ILE A 48 -8.24 21.18 -21.61
N MET A 49 -7.76 22.33 -22.09
CA MET A 49 -7.85 23.59 -21.34
C MET A 49 -9.30 24.00 -21.09
N SER A 50 -10.17 23.85 -22.11
CA SER A 50 -11.61 24.10 -21.97
C SER A 50 -12.26 23.22 -20.89
N ASP A 51 -11.91 21.92 -20.87
CA ASP A 51 -12.46 20.98 -19.89
C ASP A 51 -11.91 21.26 -18.48
N VAL A 52 -10.62 21.58 -18.35
CA VAL A 52 -10.00 22.01 -17.08
C VAL A 52 -10.72 23.24 -16.52
N ASP A 53 -10.97 24.27 -17.36
CA ASP A 53 -11.64 25.50 -16.92
C ASP A 53 -13.07 25.24 -16.45
N LYS A 54 -13.82 24.38 -17.14
CA LYS A 54 -15.19 24.00 -16.74
C LYS A 54 -15.20 23.24 -15.42
N ILE A 55 -14.27 22.30 -15.23
CA ILE A 55 -14.17 21.50 -14.01
C ILE A 55 -13.82 22.40 -12.81
N ILE A 56 -12.84 23.30 -12.98
CA ILE A 56 -12.46 24.24 -11.93
C ILE A 56 -13.61 25.19 -11.59
N ALA A 57 -14.29 25.74 -12.60
CA ALA A 57 -15.45 26.61 -12.39
C ALA A 57 -16.58 25.91 -11.63
N ALA A 58 -16.80 24.62 -11.86
CA ALA A 58 -17.83 23.83 -11.18
C ALA A 58 -17.48 23.51 -9.70
N GLN A 59 -16.19 23.59 -9.32
CA GLN A 59 -15.75 23.35 -7.94
C GLN A 59 -15.95 24.54 -7.01
N GLY A 60 -16.26 25.73 -7.53
CA GLY A 60 -16.44 26.97 -6.78
C GLY A 60 -15.12 27.65 -6.39
N GLU A 61 -15.22 28.73 -5.60
CA GLU A 61 -14.09 29.60 -5.23
C GLU A 61 -13.11 29.00 -4.18
N ASP A 62 -13.23 27.71 -3.84
CA ASP A 62 -12.53 27.09 -2.71
C ASP A 62 -11.09 26.68 -3.00
N ILE A 63 -10.55 26.87 -4.22
CA ILE A 63 -9.16 26.53 -4.51
C ILE A 63 -8.27 27.75 -4.26
N PRO A 64 -7.33 27.72 -3.27
CA PRO A 64 -6.39 28.79 -3.06
C PRO A 64 -5.57 29.07 -4.33
N ALA A 65 -5.31 30.35 -4.62
CA ALA A 65 -4.58 30.77 -5.82
C ALA A 65 -3.22 30.06 -5.97
N GLU A 66 -2.55 29.79 -4.85
CA GLU A 66 -1.27 29.06 -4.80
C GLU A 66 -1.36 27.59 -5.25
N GLN A 67 -2.56 26.98 -5.15
CA GLN A 67 -2.82 25.59 -5.52
C GLN A 67 -3.49 25.47 -6.90
N LEU A 68 -3.96 26.57 -7.47
CA LEU A 68 -4.74 26.55 -8.71
C LEU A 68 -3.92 26.03 -9.89
N GLU A 69 -2.67 26.45 -10.03
CA GLU A 69 -1.80 25.99 -11.12
C GLU A 69 -1.51 24.48 -11.01
N TYR A 70 -1.21 24.01 -9.82
CA TYR A 70 -1.03 22.57 -9.57
C TYR A 70 -2.30 21.76 -9.85
N ALA A 71 -3.48 22.28 -9.47
CA ALA A 71 -4.76 21.66 -9.78
C ALA A 71 -5.02 21.59 -11.29
N ARG A 72 -4.69 22.67 -12.03
CA ARG A 72 -4.81 22.72 -13.50
C ARG A 72 -3.92 21.66 -14.16
N GLN A 73 -2.66 21.56 -13.75
CA GLN A 73 -1.73 20.60 -14.32
C GLN A 73 -2.16 19.15 -14.03
N ASN A 74 -2.63 18.85 -12.83
CA ASN A 74 -3.15 17.53 -12.50
C ASN A 74 -4.39 17.16 -13.31
N LEU A 75 -5.35 18.09 -13.46
CA LEU A 75 -6.54 17.87 -14.28
C LEU A 75 -6.17 17.65 -15.75
N ARG A 76 -5.22 18.43 -16.27
CA ARG A 76 -4.71 18.28 -17.63
C ARG A 76 -4.18 16.86 -17.86
N ASN A 77 -3.34 16.36 -16.99
CA ASN A 77 -2.77 15.01 -17.07
C ASN A 77 -3.87 13.93 -16.94
N GLN A 78 -4.83 14.12 -16.03
CA GLN A 78 -5.94 13.18 -15.87
C GLN A 78 -6.84 13.12 -17.11
N ILE A 79 -7.18 14.27 -17.72
CA ILE A 79 -8.00 14.33 -18.94
C ILE A 79 -7.26 13.62 -20.08
N ALA A 80 -5.97 13.92 -20.26
CA ALA A 80 -5.12 13.31 -21.28
C ALA A 80 -5.04 11.77 -21.11
N GLN A 81 -4.77 11.31 -19.91
CA GLN A 81 -4.70 9.88 -19.58
C GLN A 81 -6.05 9.18 -19.78
N SER A 82 -7.14 9.80 -19.29
CA SER A 82 -8.49 9.25 -19.45
C SER A 82 -8.86 9.14 -20.92
N PHE A 83 -8.61 10.19 -21.72
CA PHE A 83 -8.89 10.18 -23.16
C PHE A 83 -8.15 9.04 -23.86
N LEU A 84 -6.87 8.86 -23.58
CA LEU A 84 -6.04 7.83 -24.19
C LEU A 84 -6.55 6.42 -23.86
N ILE A 85 -6.71 6.11 -22.57
CA ILE A 85 -7.09 4.77 -22.12
C ILE A 85 -8.53 4.44 -22.52
N GLU A 86 -9.46 5.36 -22.27
CA GLU A 86 -10.89 5.14 -22.55
C GLU A 86 -11.13 4.89 -24.03
N ASN A 87 -10.59 5.73 -24.92
CA ASN A 87 -10.83 5.57 -26.35
C ASN A 87 -10.16 4.32 -26.94
N ALA A 88 -9.00 3.92 -26.42
CA ALA A 88 -8.38 2.63 -26.79
C ALA A 88 -9.26 1.44 -26.37
N LEU A 89 -9.74 1.43 -25.14
CA LEU A 89 -10.58 0.36 -24.59
C LEU A 89 -11.96 0.32 -25.27
N VAL A 90 -12.58 1.46 -25.49
CA VAL A 90 -13.88 1.55 -26.18
C VAL A 90 -13.78 1.05 -27.63
N ALA A 91 -12.73 1.44 -28.35
CA ALA A 91 -12.49 0.93 -29.70
C ALA A 91 -12.36 -0.59 -29.72
N LYS A 92 -11.59 -1.15 -28.77
CA LYS A 92 -11.45 -2.60 -28.60
C LYS A 92 -12.78 -3.27 -28.23
N ALA A 93 -13.52 -2.74 -27.26
CA ALA A 93 -14.81 -3.29 -26.86
C ALA A 93 -15.80 -3.35 -28.03
N LYS A 94 -15.89 -2.28 -28.81
CA LYS A 94 -16.72 -2.23 -30.02
C LYS A 94 -16.26 -3.25 -31.10
N ALA A 95 -14.95 -3.36 -31.30
CA ALA A 95 -14.38 -4.33 -32.25
C ALA A 95 -14.64 -5.79 -31.81
N GLU A 96 -14.71 -6.06 -30.52
CA GLU A 96 -15.06 -7.38 -29.96
C GLU A 96 -16.58 -7.62 -29.89
N GLY A 97 -17.41 -6.67 -30.32
CA GLY A 97 -18.86 -6.82 -30.41
C GLY A 97 -19.63 -6.52 -29.12
N PHE A 98 -18.98 -5.89 -28.13
CA PHE A 98 -19.70 -5.45 -26.92
C PHE A 98 -20.65 -4.30 -27.26
N VAL A 99 -21.87 -4.36 -26.71
CA VAL A 99 -22.91 -3.35 -26.88
C VAL A 99 -23.52 -3.00 -25.53
N VAL A 100 -24.03 -1.76 -25.41
CA VAL A 100 -24.76 -1.29 -24.23
C VAL A 100 -26.23 -1.57 -24.43
N THR A 101 -26.86 -2.29 -23.49
CA THR A 101 -28.31 -2.53 -23.47
C THR A 101 -29.00 -1.60 -22.48
N ASP A 102 -30.33 -1.50 -22.55
CA ASP A 102 -31.11 -0.71 -21.59
C ASP A 102 -31.02 -1.27 -20.16
N ASP A 103 -30.87 -2.59 -20.02
CA ASP A 103 -30.67 -3.25 -18.71
C ASP A 103 -29.28 -2.89 -18.12
N ASP A 104 -28.24 -2.85 -18.96
CA ASP A 104 -26.92 -2.39 -18.56
C ASP A 104 -26.95 -0.94 -18.02
N ARG A 105 -27.64 -0.04 -18.75
CA ARG A 105 -27.82 1.36 -18.34
C ARG A 105 -28.51 1.46 -17.00
N LYS A 106 -29.64 0.78 -16.85
CA LYS A 106 -30.42 0.75 -15.60
C LYS A 106 -29.62 0.23 -14.42
N THR A 107 -28.93 -0.91 -14.60
CA THR A 107 -28.12 -1.51 -13.55
C THR A 107 -26.99 -0.57 -13.12
N ARG A 108 -26.31 0.09 -14.07
CA ARG A 108 -25.24 1.04 -13.76
C ARG A 108 -25.76 2.29 -13.07
N GLU A 109 -26.90 2.80 -13.49
CA GLU A 109 -27.58 3.95 -12.86
C GLU A 109 -27.92 3.65 -11.40
N GLU A 110 -28.57 2.50 -11.12
CA GLU A 110 -28.92 2.06 -9.77
C GLU A 110 -27.66 1.92 -8.90
N ASN A 111 -26.59 1.31 -9.42
CA ASN A 111 -25.33 1.14 -8.70
C ASN A 111 -24.64 2.51 -8.46
N PHE A 112 -24.66 3.42 -9.42
CA PHE A 112 -24.13 4.77 -9.26
C PHE A 112 -24.82 5.50 -8.11
N LEU A 113 -26.15 5.54 -8.11
CA LEU A 113 -26.93 6.22 -7.07
C LEU A 113 -26.72 5.58 -5.70
N LYS A 114 -26.65 4.24 -5.66
CA LYS A 114 -26.38 3.50 -4.40
C LYS A 114 -24.99 3.82 -3.83
N ASN A 115 -23.98 3.89 -4.70
CA ASN A 115 -22.59 4.13 -4.27
C ASN A 115 -22.33 5.59 -3.88
N THR A 116 -23.09 6.53 -4.42
CA THR A 116 -23.00 7.95 -4.07
C THR A 116 -23.92 8.36 -2.92
N ALA A 117 -24.88 7.52 -2.57
CA ALA A 117 -25.84 7.78 -1.50
C ALA A 117 -25.12 8.12 -0.17
N GLY A 118 -25.48 9.24 0.45
CA GLY A 118 -24.89 9.69 1.71
C GLY A 118 -23.60 10.51 1.56
N MET A 119 -23.07 10.69 0.36
CA MET A 119 -21.99 11.64 0.12
C MET A 119 -22.51 13.07 0.10
N GLU A 120 -21.76 14.02 0.64
CA GLU A 120 -22.14 15.44 0.59
C GLU A 120 -22.23 15.95 -0.85
N GLY A 121 -23.36 16.50 -1.23
CA GLY A 121 -23.62 16.99 -2.60
C GLY A 121 -23.95 15.90 -3.63
N ALA A 122 -24.14 14.63 -3.19
CA ALA A 122 -24.54 13.54 -4.07
C ALA A 122 -25.88 13.85 -4.77
N PRO A 123 -26.01 13.52 -6.08
CA PRO A 123 -27.26 13.70 -6.80
C PRO A 123 -28.30 12.72 -6.29
N ALA A 124 -29.54 13.17 -6.12
CA ALA A 124 -30.65 12.32 -5.72
C ALA A 124 -31.17 11.43 -6.86
N THR A 125 -30.92 11.85 -8.10
CA THR A 125 -31.30 11.12 -9.31
C THR A 125 -30.21 11.19 -10.35
N PHE A 126 -30.22 10.24 -11.29
CA PHE A 126 -29.28 10.26 -12.41
C PHE A 126 -29.50 11.46 -13.33
N ALA A 127 -30.74 11.91 -13.50
CA ALA A 127 -31.06 13.12 -14.24
C ALA A 127 -30.39 14.36 -13.61
N GLU A 128 -30.42 14.48 -12.29
CA GLU A 128 -29.74 15.56 -11.56
C GLU A 128 -28.21 15.49 -11.74
N PHE A 129 -27.63 14.28 -11.73
CA PHE A 129 -26.22 14.11 -12.05
C PHE A 129 -25.87 14.64 -13.43
N LEU A 130 -26.66 14.27 -14.44
CA LEU A 130 -26.44 14.72 -15.84
C LEU A 130 -26.52 16.24 -15.99
N GLU A 131 -27.47 16.88 -15.29
CA GLU A 131 -27.62 18.33 -15.34
C GLU A 131 -26.49 19.10 -14.65
N LYS A 132 -25.89 18.48 -13.61
CA LYS A 132 -24.80 19.06 -12.84
C LYS A 132 -23.40 18.69 -13.36
N PHE A 133 -23.32 17.85 -14.40
CA PHE A 133 -22.01 17.40 -14.89
C PHE A 133 -21.24 18.55 -15.55
N PRO A 134 -20.01 18.88 -15.11
CA PRO A 134 -19.29 20.07 -15.54
C PRO A 134 -19.06 20.16 -17.05
N LEU A 135 -18.86 19.00 -17.70
CA LEU A 135 -18.58 18.93 -19.14
C LEU A 135 -19.86 18.81 -19.99
N GLY A 136 -21.03 18.87 -19.36
CA GLY A 136 -22.33 18.83 -20.02
C GLY A 136 -22.94 17.43 -20.13
N LYS A 137 -24.24 17.40 -20.32
CA LYS A 137 -25.08 16.20 -20.31
C LYS A 137 -24.67 15.16 -21.35
N ASP A 138 -24.40 15.57 -22.58
CA ASP A 138 -24.04 14.64 -23.67
C ASP A 138 -22.72 13.95 -23.39
N ARG A 139 -21.75 14.69 -22.85
CA ARG A 139 -20.46 14.11 -22.42
C ARG A 139 -20.63 13.15 -21.26
N ALA A 140 -21.47 13.50 -20.27
CA ALA A 140 -21.78 12.62 -19.14
C ALA A 140 -22.39 11.29 -19.59
N LEU A 141 -23.35 11.32 -20.53
CA LEU A 141 -23.96 10.12 -21.10
C LEU A 141 -22.95 9.28 -21.87
N GLN A 142 -22.09 9.92 -22.67
CA GLN A 142 -21.06 9.21 -23.43
C GLN A 142 -20.07 8.50 -22.50
N GLU A 143 -19.56 9.18 -21.48
CA GLU A 143 -18.65 8.58 -20.50
C GLU A 143 -19.32 7.45 -19.69
N PHE A 144 -20.60 7.61 -19.39
CA PHE A 144 -21.39 6.58 -18.71
C PHE A 144 -21.53 5.31 -19.56
N GLU A 145 -21.85 5.46 -20.85
CA GLU A 145 -21.96 4.32 -21.78
C GLU A 145 -20.62 3.68 -22.10
N ASN A 146 -19.58 4.49 -22.29
CA ASN A 146 -18.21 4.00 -22.49
C ASN A 146 -17.76 3.14 -21.30
N GLY A 147 -18.05 3.60 -20.08
CA GLY A 147 -17.77 2.83 -18.88
C GLY A 147 -18.49 1.49 -18.82
N ILE A 148 -19.74 1.39 -19.32
CA ILE A 148 -20.47 0.12 -19.41
C ILE A 148 -19.77 -0.84 -20.38
N LEU A 149 -19.36 -0.36 -21.55
CA LEU A 149 -18.65 -1.19 -22.54
C LEU A 149 -17.34 -1.76 -21.97
N ILE A 150 -16.57 -0.87 -21.33
CA ILE A 150 -15.28 -1.24 -20.71
C ILE A 150 -15.50 -2.27 -19.61
N ASP A 151 -16.45 -2.04 -18.69
CA ASP A 151 -16.72 -2.95 -17.58
C ASP A 151 -17.16 -4.34 -18.08
N LYS A 152 -18.01 -4.41 -19.12
CA LYS A 152 -18.42 -5.70 -19.73
C LYS A 152 -17.24 -6.44 -20.32
N MET A 153 -16.37 -5.76 -21.03
CA MET A 153 -15.18 -6.35 -21.64
C MET A 153 -14.17 -6.82 -20.59
N LEU A 154 -13.89 -6.00 -19.57
CA LEU A 154 -12.98 -6.36 -18.48
C LEU A 154 -13.51 -7.54 -17.65
N LYS A 155 -14.83 -7.56 -17.39
CA LYS A 155 -15.48 -8.69 -16.72
C LYS A 155 -15.31 -9.97 -17.52
N ALA A 156 -15.58 -9.94 -18.84
CA ALA A 156 -15.39 -11.09 -19.72
C ALA A 156 -13.91 -11.55 -19.80
N SER A 157 -12.95 -10.63 -19.65
CA SER A 157 -11.53 -10.95 -19.53
C SER A 157 -11.23 -11.66 -18.21
N ASN A 158 -11.77 -11.15 -17.09
CA ASN A 158 -11.56 -11.75 -15.78
C ASN A 158 -12.22 -13.12 -15.60
N GLU A 159 -13.31 -13.40 -16.33
CA GLU A 159 -13.96 -14.73 -16.34
C GLU A 159 -13.06 -15.84 -16.94
N LYS A 160 -12.00 -15.45 -17.65
CA LYS A 160 -11.00 -16.38 -18.22
C LYS A 160 -9.83 -16.70 -17.28
N LEU A 161 -9.82 -16.12 -16.07
CA LEU A 161 -8.76 -16.40 -15.08
C LEU A 161 -8.83 -17.85 -14.59
N ASP A 162 -7.66 -18.46 -14.40
CA ASP A 162 -7.54 -19.80 -13.83
C ASP A 162 -7.75 -19.79 -12.31
N ILE A 163 -9.01 -19.91 -11.90
CA ILE A 163 -9.38 -19.95 -10.47
C ILE A 163 -8.88 -21.24 -9.80
N ALA A 164 -8.78 -22.35 -10.54
CA ALA A 164 -8.27 -23.60 -9.98
C ALA A 164 -6.77 -23.49 -9.65
N GLY A 165 -5.99 -22.87 -10.53
CA GLY A 165 -4.58 -22.56 -10.26
C GLY A 165 -4.39 -21.65 -9.05
N LEU A 166 -5.25 -20.63 -8.88
CA LEU A 166 -5.22 -19.75 -7.70
C LEU A 166 -5.52 -20.51 -6.39
N ALA A 167 -6.43 -21.48 -6.43
CA ALA A 167 -6.72 -22.31 -5.26
C ALA A 167 -5.54 -23.20 -4.86
N ALA A 168 -4.82 -23.75 -5.84
CA ALA A 168 -3.60 -24.50 -5.61
C ALA A 168 -2.47 -23.62 -5.05
N GLU A 169 -2.28 -22.40 -5.59
CA GLU A 169 -1.34 -21.41 -5.06
C GLU A 169 -1.69 -21.04 -3.59
N ALA A 170 -2.97 -20.83 -3.29
CA ALA A 170 -3.43 -20.51 -1.94
C ALA A 170 -3.14 -21.65 -0.95
N GLN A 171 -3.35 -22.90 -1.35
CA GLN A 171 -3.03 -24.06 -0.52
C GLN A 171 -1.53 -24.14 -0.25
N GLN A 172 -0.68 -23.90 -1.25
CA GLN A 172 0.78 -23.90 -1.07
C GLN A 172 1.22 -22.81 -0.07
N ILE A 173 0.66 -21.61 -0.15
CA ILE A 173 0.94 -20.52 0.80
C ILE A 173 0.60 -20.96 2.24
N ILE A 174 -0.54 -21.61 2.42
CA ILE A 174 -0.96 -22.11 3.74
C ILE A 174 -0.01 -23.20 4.24
N ASP A 175 0.35 -24.14 3.37
CA ASP A 175 1.26 -25.24 3.72
C ASP A 175 2.65 -24.70 4.12
N ASP A 176 3.14 -23.68 3.43
CA ASP A 176 4.40 -22.99 3.75
C ASP A 176 4.33 -22.27 5.11
N ILE A 177 3.20 -21.62 5.44
CA ILE A 177 2.97 -21.00 6.74
C ILE A 177 2.95 -22.08 7.85
N ILE A 178 2.27 -23.20 7.63
CA ILE A 178 2.18 -24.31 8.58
C ILE A 178 3.59 -24.92 8.81
N ALA A 179 4.36 -25.13 7.75
CA ALA A 179 5.72 -25.62 7.86
C ALA A 179 6.64 -24.65 8.63
N SER A 180 6.54 -23.35 8.32
CA SER A 180 7.25 -22.29 9.05
C SER A 180 6.86 -22.24 10.52
N ASN A 181 5.57 -22.35 10.83
CA ASN A 181 5.08 -22.40 12.21
C ASN A 181 5.59 -23.62 12.98
N SER A 182 5.70 -24.77 12.33
CA SER A 182 6.27 -25.98 12.95
C SER A 182 7.75 -25.78 13.30
N ALA A 183 8.54 -25.17 12.42
CA ALA A 183 9.93 -24.80 12.69
C ALA A 183 10.02 -23.75 13.81
N SER A 184 9.13 -22.76 13.81
CA SER A 184 9.04 -21.72 14.84
C SER A 184 8.69 -22.30 16.22
N ALA A 185 7.76 -23.24 16.31
CA ALA A 185 7.41 -23.92 17.55
C ALA A 185 8.59 -24.71 18.12
N THR A 186 9.38 -25.40 17.28
CA THR A 186 10.62 -26.09 17.70
C THR A 186 11.64 -25.09 18.20
N SER A 187 11.85 -23.98 17.53
CA SER A 187 12.73 -22.89 17.94
C SER A 187 12.29 -22.30 19.28
N ASP A 188 10.99 -22.09 19.47
CA ASP A 188 10.43 -21.57 20.72
C ASP A 188 10.67 -22.48 21.90
N ALA A 189 10.43 -23.81 21.76
CA ALA A 189 10.71 -24.81 22.80
C ALA A 189 12.19 -24.88 23.15
N THR A 190 13.07 -24.78 22.14
CA THR A 190 14.52 -24.78 22.33
C THR A 190 14.99 -23.53 23.09
N ALA A 191 14.46 -22.37 22.72
CA ALA A 191 14.75 -21.09 23.38
C ALA A 191 14.28 -21.09 24.84
N LEU A 192 13.07 -21.63 25.11
CA LEU A 192 12.55 -21.78 26.46
C LEU A 192 13.44 -22.71 27.31
N ALA A 193 13.82 -23.86 26.78
CA ALA A 193 14.71 -24.81 27.49
C ALA A 193 16.06 -24.16 27.82
N LYS A 194 16.64 -23.41 26.84
CA LYS A 194 17.93 -22.73 27.05
C LYS A 194 17.82 -21.62 28.10
N ILE A 195 16.81 -20.80 28.08
CA ILE A 195 16.64 -19.70 29.05
C ILE A 195 16.40 -20.28 30.47
N GLN A 196 15.67 -21.41 30.61
CA GLN A 196 15.47 -22.12 31.87
C GLN A 196 16.78 -22.69 32.41
N GLU A 197 17.62 -23.26 31.55
CA GLU A 197 18.96 -23.72 31.92
C GLU A 197 19.80 -22.57 32.51
N LEU A 198 19.78 -21.40 31.86
CA LEU A 198 20.51 -20.23 32.33
C LEU A 198 19.97 -19.73 33.68
N LYS A 199 18.64 -19.77 33.87
CA LYS A 199 18.00 -19.43 35.14
C LYS A 199 18.47 -20.35 36.26
N LEU A 200 18.56 -21.67 36.02
CA LEU A 200 19.04 -22.64 37.00
C LEU A 200 20.46 -22.33 37.44
N LYS A 201 21.36 -21.95 36.53
CA LYS A 201 22.75 -21.57 36.86
C LYS A 201 22.80 -20.35 37.78
N LEU A 202 21.88 -19.39 37.64
CA LEU A 202 21.77 -18.20 38.49
C LEU A 202 21.13 -18.49 39.86
N SER A 203 20.48 -19.64 40.01
CA SER A 203 19.78 -20.03 41.25
C SER A 203 20.65 -20.90 42.18
N ILE A 204 21.89 -21.19 41.83
CA ILE A 204 22.80 -21.98 42.65
C ILE A 204 23.17 -21.21 43.91
N PRO A 205 23.00 -21.80 45.14
CA PRO A 205 23.33 -21.12 46.37
C PRO A 205 24.80 -20.69 46.44
N GLY A 206 25.04 -19.45 46.85
CA GLY A 206 26.41 -18.88 46.95
C GLY A 206 26.92 -18.25 45.64
N THR A 207 26.12 -18.23 44.59
CA THR A 207 26.45 -17.56 43.31
C THR A 207 26.39 -16.04 43.50
N ASP A 208 27.44 -15.35 43.06
CA ASP A 208 27.30 -13.88 42.81
C ASP A 208 26.45 -13.68 41.57
N VAL A 209 25.19 -13.33 41.79
CA VAL A 209 24.17 -13.19 40.75
C VAL A 209 24.58 -12.16 39.70
N SER A 210 25.12 -11.01 40.11
CA SER A 210 25.44 -9.92 39.18
C SER A 210 26.56 -10.28 38.22
N SER A 211 27.69 -10.80 38.73
CA SER A 211 28.82 -11.17 37.88
C SER A 211 28.52 -12.41 37.02
N THR A 212 27.79 -13.38 37.57
CA THR A 212 27.37 -14.59 36.83
C THR A 212 26.36 -14.21 35.75
N PHE A 213 25.41 -13.33 36.03
CA PHE A 213 24.44 -12.84 35.03
C PHE A 213 25.16 -12.18 33.86
N ALA A 214 26.11 -11.28 34.15
CA ALA A 214 26.87 -10.57 33.13
C ALA A 214 27.67 -11.54 32.24
N ALA A 215 28.33 -12.55 32.85
CA ALA A 215 29.06 -13.56 32.11
C ALA A 215 28.14 -14.42 31.21
N LEU A 216 27.00 -14.88 31.76
CA LEU A 216 26.02 -15.64 30.97
C LEU A 216 25.39 -14.79 29.86
N ALA A 217 25.19 -13.49 30.09
CA ALA A 217 24.70 -12.56 29.06
C ALA A 217 25.74 -12.43 27.93
N GLN A 218 27.02 -12.28 28.25
CA GLN A 218 28.09 -12.20 27.26
C GLN A 218 28.21 -13.46 26.41
N GLU A 219 28.05 -14.61 27.03
CA GLU A 219 28.22 -15.93 26.39
C GLU A 219 26.98 -16.35 25.57
N ASN A 220 25.77 -16.08 26.07
CA ASN A 220 24.54 -16.68 25.53
C ASN A 220 23.51 -15.69 24.99
N SER A 221 23.56 -14.40 25.35
CA SER A 221 22.54 -13.45 24.95
C SER A 221 22.67 -13.05 23.46
N GLU A 222 21.56 -13.14 22.72
CA GLU A 222 21.47 -12.77 21.31
C GLU A 222 21.06 -11.29 21.12
N CYS A 223 21.10 -10.49 22.19
CA CYS A 223 20.89 -9.05 22.14
C CYS A 223 22.23 -8.32 22.00
N PRO A 224 22.32 -7.18 21.28
CA PRO A 224 23.55 -6.36 21.22
C PRO A 224 24.09 -5.91 22.59
N SER A 225 23.26 -5.82 23.62
CA SER A 225 23.69 -5.54 24.98
C SER A 225 24.55 -6.64 25.61
N SER A 226 24.63 -7.82 25.00
CA SER A 226 25.47 -8.96 25.49
C SER A 226 26.92 -8.54 25.74
N SER A 227 27.52 -7.73 24.86
CA SER A 227 28.88 -7.20 24.99
C SER A 227 29.13 -6.39 26.27
N LYS A 228 28.03 -5.85 26.86
CA LYS A 228 28.04 -5.09 28.13
C LYS A 228 27.46 -5.90 29.31
N GLY A 229 27.47 -7.23 29.22
CA GLY A 229 26.88 -8.10 30.25
C GLY A 229 25.35 -8.00 30.35
N GLY A 230 24.70 -7.63 29.23
CA GLY A 230 23.25 -7.48 29.16
C GLY A 230 22.72 -6.13 29.67
N ASP A 231 23.56 -5.19 30.11
CA ASP A 231 23.14 -3.90 30.68
C ASP A 231 22.38 -3.04 29.63
N LEU A 232 21.15 -2.66 29.95
CA LEU A 232 20.28 -1.81 29.12
C LEU A 232 20.35 -0.32 29.51
N GLY A 233 21.08 -0.01 30.63
CA GLY A 233 21.01 1.33 31.21
C GLY A 233 19.71 1.59 31.96
N GLU A 234 19.45 2.86 32.23
CA GLU A 234 18.21 3.31 32.85
C GLU A 234 17.13 3.56 31.80
N PHE A 235 15.91 3.15 32.11
CA PHE A 235 14.73 3.38 31.27
C PHE A 235 13.49 3.68 32.13
N THR A 236 12.49 4.29 31.52
CA THR A 236 11.18 4.62 32.09
C THR A 236 10.11 3.72 31.51
N HIS A 237 8.91 3.71 32.11
CA HIS A 237 7.75 3.01 31.56
C HIS A 237 7.50 3.34 30.08
N GLY A 238 7.16 2.31 29.29
CA GLY A 238 6.83 2.41 27.89
C GLY A 238 8.03 2.45 26.92
N GLN A 239 9.27 2.45 27.42
CA GLN A 239 10.47 2.36 26.58
C GLN A 239 10.82 0.92 26.16
N MET A 240 10.31 -0.06 26.87
CA MET A 240 10.46 -1.49 26.56
C MET A 240 9.12 -2.07 26.10
N VAL A 241 9.17 -3.28 25.53
CA VAL A 241 7.93 -4.00 25.17
C VAL A 241 7.11 -4.31 26.42
N PRO A 242 5.76 -4.32 26.34
CA PRO A 242 4.89 -4.36 27.52
C PRO A 242 5.19 -5.49 28.51
N GLU A 243 5.48 -6.68 28.01
CA GLU A 243 5.75 -7.86 28.86
C GLU A 243 7.05 -7.69 29.64
N PHE A 244 8.07 -7.10 29.01
CA PHE A 244 9.35 -6.82 29.65
C PHE A 244 9.22 -5.67 30.64
N ASP A 245 8.57 -4.58 30.25
CA ASP A 245 8.34 -3.37 31.05
C ASP A 245 7.66 -3.74 32.37
N LYS A 246 6.54 -4.46 32.29
CA LYS A 246 5.81 -4.91 33.48
C LYS A 246 6.71 -5.64 34.46
N VAL A 247 7.46 -6.64 34.00
CA VAL A 247 8.31 -7.45 34.89
C VAL A 247 9.47 -6.62 35.44
N ALA A 248 10.13 -5.78 34.66
CA ALA A 248 11.24 -4.96 35.12
C ALA A 248 10.84 -3.99 36.23
N PHE A 249 9.66 -3.38 36.14
CA PHE A 249 9.19 -2.45 37.17
C PHE A 249 8.59 -3.14 38.39
N GLU A 250 8.06 -4.37 38.28
CA GLU A 250 7.57 -5.14 39.44
C GLU A 250 8.68 -5.87 40.19
N LEU A 251 9.74 -6.32 39.51
CA LEU A 251 10.79 -7.16 40.09
C LEU A 251 11.64 -6.40 41.13
N PRO A 252 11.90 -6.93 42.32
CA PRO A 252 12.81 -6.32 43.29
C PRO A 252 14.25 -6.21 42.77
N VAL A 253 14.99 -5.19 43.28
CA VAL A 253 16.41 -5.00 42.95
C VAL A 253 17.23 -6.21 43.42
N GLY A 254 18.12 -6.68 42.55
CA GLY A 254 18.99 -7.83 42.80
C GLY A 254 18.36 -9.19 42.51
N GLN A 255 17.08 -9.24 42.09
CA GLN A 255 16.41 -10.48 41.70
C GLN A 255 16.43 -10.70 40.19
N VAL A 256 16.50 -11.98 39.81
CA VAL A 256 16.35 -12.43 38.41
C VAL A 256 14.92 -12.90 38.21
N SER A 257 14.32 -12.44 37.11
CA SER A 257 12.95 -12.80 36.73
C SER A 257 12.80 -14.30 36.42
N GLU A 258 11.55 -14.78 36.36
CA GLU A 258 11.21 -15.96 35.57
C GLU A 258 11.43 -15.65 34.08
N PRO A 259 11.51 -16.68 33.21
CA PRO A 259 11.57 -16.45 31.77
C PRO A 259 10.37 -15.60 31.28
N VAL A 260 10.63 -14.45 30.67
CA VAL A 260 9.62 -13.51 30.15
C VAL A 260 9.54 -13.69 28.65
N LYS A 261 8.40 -14.13 28.13
CA LYS A 261 8.15 -14.23 26.69
C LYS A 261 7.78 -12.85 26.12
N THR A 262 8.43 -12.48 25.02
CA THR A 262 8.08 -11.32 24.19
C THR A 262 8.09 -11.72 22.72
N LYS A 263 7.74 -10.81 21.82
CA LYS A 263 7.87 -11.05 20.36
C LYS A 263 9.31 -11.33 19.89
N PHE A 264 10.32 -11.01 20.68
CA PHE A 264 11.73 -11.25 20.35
C PHE A 264 12.24 -12.62 20.78
N GLY A 265 11.56 -13.27 21.74
CA GLY A 265 12.01 -14.51 22.36
C GLY A 265 11.80 -14.52 23.86
N TYR A 266 12.63 -15.26 24.57
CA TYR A 266 12.60 -15.37 26.04
C TYR A 266 13.70 -14.54 26.66
N HIS A 267 13.35 -13.81 27.71
CA HIS A 267 14.25 -12.95 28.47
C HIS A 267 14.38 -13.44 29.92
N LEU A 268 15.61 -13.38 30.49
CA LEU A 268 15.82 -13.21 31.91
C LEU A 268 16.17 -11.75 32.16
N ILE A 269 15.60 -11.19 33.22
CA ILE A 269 15.77 -9.78 33.61
C ILE A 269 16.36 -9.72 35.01
N LEU A 270 17.44 -8.97 35.18
CA LEU A 270 18.03 -8.65 36.47
C LEU A 270 17.91 -7.15 36.70
N VAL A 271 17.11 -6.74 37.67
CA VAL A 271 17.01 -5.32 38.04
C VAL A 271 18.19 -4.95 38.94
N THR A 272 18.98 -3.98 38.54
CA THR A 272 20.17 -3.53 39.27
C THR A 272 19.96 -2.30 40.11
N SER A 273 19.03 -1.41 39.71
CA SER A 273 18.61 -0.27 40.52
C SER A 273 17.22 0.21 40.15
N LYS A 274 16.56 0.89 41.10
CA LYS A 274 15.29 1.60 40.87
C LYS A 274 15.40 3.02 41.48
N THR A 275 14.95 4.01 40.72
CA THR A 275 14.80 5.38 41.14
C THR A 275 13.32 5.71 41.19
N PRO A 276 12.69 5.93 42.33
CA PRO A 276 11.27 6.24 42.43
C PRO A 276 10.92 7.53 41.69
N ALA A 277 9.68 7.60 41.19
CA ALA A 277 9.15 8.84 40.67
C ALA A 277 9.18 9.97 41.74
N THR A 278 9.47 11.18 41.34
CA THR A 278 9.41 12.36 42.18
C THR A 278 8.35 13.33 41.69
N GLU A 279 7.62 13.92 42.64
CA GLU A 279 6.65 14.97 42.29
C GLU A 279 7.36 16.29 41.97
N ALA A 280 6.71 17.13 41.15
CA ALA A 280 7.21 18.46 40.85
C ALA A 280 7.24 19.31 42.13
N THR A 281 8.33 20.08 42.33
CA THR A 281 8.47 21.08 43.37
C THR A 281 8.76 22.43 42.72
N ASP A 282 8.66 23.53 43.45
CA ASP A 282 9.00 24.89 42.95
C ASP A 282 10.42 24.97 42.37
N ALA A 283 11.31 24.04 42.74
CA ALA A 283 12.72 24.04 42.35
C ALA A 283 13.08 22.97 41.28
N LYS A 284 12.23 21.94 41.08
CA LYS A 284 12.51 20.85 40.14
C LYS A 284 11.22 20.31 39.47
N PRO A 285 11.26 19.98 38.17
CA PRO A 285 10.17 19.27 37.50
C PRO A 285 9.97 17.85 38.07
N ALA A 286 8.79 17.27 37.89
CA ALA A 286 8.53 15.86 38.17
C ALA A 286 9.45 14.98 37.36
N GLU A 287 10.02 13.96 37.98
CA GLU A 287 10.77 12.91 37.30
C GLU A 287 10.01 11.57 37.36
N PRO A 288 9.90 10.84 36.23
CA PRO A 288 9.25 9.52 36.20
C PRO A 288 10.10 8.50 36.96
N GLU A 289 9.47 7.39 37.40
CA GLU A 289 10.18 6.23 37.91
C GLU A 289 11.13 5.68 36.82
N LYS A 290 12.37 5.33 37.25
CA LYS A 290 13.41 4.74 36.37
C LYS A 290 13.87 3.43 36.95
N VAL A 291 14.09 2.48 36.06
CA VAL A 291 14.67 1.17 36.36
C VAL A 291 15.93 1.00 35.54
N ARG A 292 17.00 0.51 36.18
CA ARG A 292 18.17 -0.01 35.47
C ARG A 292 18.14 -1.53 35.56
N ALA A 293 18.28 -2.19 34.41
CA ALA A 293 18.28 -3.64 34.36
C ALA A 293 19.29 -4.17 33.35
N SER A 294 19.74 -5.42 33.61
CA SER A 294 20.42 -6.26 32.62
C SER A 294 19.48 -7.35 32.15
N HIS A 295 19.65 -7.81 30.91
CA HIS A 295 18.86 -8.91 30.38
C HIS A 295 19.70 -9.94 29.58
N ILE A 296 19.20 -11.17 29.53
CA ILE A 296 19.65 -12.23 28.62
C ILE A 296 18.48 -12.51 27.68
N LEU A 297 18.70 -12.43 26.37
CA LEU A 297 17.70 -12.76 25.35
C LEU A 297 18.14 -14.03 24.60
N ILE A 298 17.25 -15.00 24.56
CA ILE A 298 17.32 -16.13 23.63
C ILE A 298 16.18 -15.94 22.63
N LYS A 299 16.52 -15.68 21.37
CA LYS A 299 15.53 -15.44 20.32
C LYS A 299 14.69 -16.68 20.06
N SER A 300 13.43 -16.47 19.75
CA SER A 300 12.54 -17.49 19.21
C SER A 300 11.73 -16.90 18.08
N ALA A 301 11.39 -17.71 17.10
CA ALA A 301 10.54 -17.27 16.01
C ALA A 301 9.07 -17.16 16.47
N GLU A 302 8.37 -16.16 15.95
CA GLU A 302 6.94 -15.98 16.21
C GLU A 302 6.12 -16.92 15.33
N VAL A 303 5.09 -17.52 15.90
CA VAL A 303 4.11 -18.34 15.17
C VAL A 303 3.12 -17.38 14.50
N GLN A 304 3.01 -17.48 13.17
CA GLN A 304 2.07 -16.65 12.41
C GLN A 304 0.67 -17.27 12.41
N PRO A 305 -0.40 -16.45 12.44
CA PRO A 305 -1.74 -16.98 12.27
C PRO A 305 -1.89 -17.61 10.87
N VAL A 306 -2.46 -18.81 10.82
CA VAL A 306 -2.76 -19.48 9.55
C VAL A 306 -4.11 -18.94 9.04
N PRO A 307 -4.14 -18.24 7.90
CA PRO A 307 -5.38 -17.73 7.34
C PRO A 307 -6.25 -18.87 6.79
N ALA A 308 -7.56 -18.66 6.70
CA ALA A 308 -8.45 -19.62 6.07
C ALA A 308 -8.23 -19.65 4.54
N LEU A 309 -8.37 -20.83 3.94
CA LEU A 309 -8.11 -21.04 2.51
C LEU A 309 -8.95 -20.10 1.63
N ASP A 310 -10.22 -19.93 1.94
CA ASP A 310 -11.13 -19.04 1.22
C ASP A 310 -10.68 -17.58 1.25
N GLN A 311 -10.07 -17.13 2.35
CA GLN A 311 -9.54 -15.77 2.48
C GLN A 311 -8.30 -15.59 1.58
N VAL A 312 -7.40 -16.58 1.54
CA VAL A 312 -6.20 -16.52 0.66
C VAL A 312 -6.62 -16.60 -0.81
N VAL A 313 -7.55 -17.48 -1.16
CA VAL A 313 -8.11 -17.57 -2.52
C VAL A 313 -8.77 -16.26 -2.94
N ALA A 314 -9.58 -15.64 -2.08
CA ALA A 314 -10.21 -14.35 -2.37
C ALA A 314 -9.18 -13.23 -2.58
N PHE A 315 -8.13 -13.20 -1.77
CA PHE A 315 -7.03 -12.25 -1.92
C PHE A 315 -6.28 -12.43 -3.25
N LEU A 316 -5.91 -13.68 -3.58
CA LEU A 316 -5.20 -14.00 -4.82
C LEU A 316 -6.06 -13.70 -6.04
N LYS A 317 -7.36 -14.03 -5.99
CA LYS A 317 -8.31 -13.71 -7.06
C LYS A 317 -8.38 -12.21 -7.30
N LYS A 318 -8.54 -11.40 -6.25
CA LYS A 318 -8.57 -9.93 -6.37
C LYS A 318 -7.25 -9.36 -6.93
N ARG A 319 -6.11 -9.95 -6.56
CA ARG A 319 -4.80 -9.59 -7.13
C ARG A 319 -4.75 -9.94 -8.62
N ALA A 320 -5.10 -11.18 -8.98
CA ALA A 320 -5.10 -11.64 -10.37
C ALA A 320 -6.05 -10.84 -11.26
N GLU A 321 -7.25 -10.49 -10.78
CA GLU A 321 -8.19 -9.63 -11.50
C GLU A 321 -7.60 -8.24 -11.77
N ARG A 322 -6.95 -7.63 -10.79
CA ARG A 322 -6.28 -6.33 -10.95
C ARG A 322 -5.13 -6.40 -11.95
N ASP A 323 -4.27 -7.42 -11.81
CA ASP A 323 -3.09 -7.61 -12.67
C ASP A 323 -3.53 -7.91 -14.11
N ASN A 324 -4.61 -8.70 -14.30
CA ASN A 324 -5.22 -8.95 -15.59
C ASN A 324 -5.76 -7.67 -16.23
N VAL A 325 -6.47 -6.83 -15.46
CA VAL A 325 -6.97 -5.53 -15.96
C VAL A 325 -5.80 -4.63 -16.39
N GLN A 326 -4.76 -4.54 -15.57
CA GLN A 326 -3.58 -3.72 -15.90
C GLN A 326 -2.90 -4.22 -17.18
N LYS A 327 -2.65 -5.52 -17.27
CA LYS A 327 -2.09 -6.14 -18.48
C LYS A 327 -2.98 -5.90 -19.68
N PHE A 328 -4.29 -6.07 -19.54
CA PHE A 328 -5.26 -5.87 -20.61
C PHE A 328 -5.23 -4.44 -21.16
N ILE A 329 -5.14 -3.43 -20.29
CA ILE A 329 -5.00 -2.02 -20.67
C ILE A 329 -3.71 -1.83 -21.46
N ILE A 330 -2.57 -2.32 -20.94
CA ILE A 330 -1.27 -2.20 -21.60
C ILE A 330 -1.29 -2.85 -22.98
N ASP A 331 -1.79 -4.07 -23.09
CA ASP A 331 -1.88 -4.82 -24.37
C ASP A 331 -2.81 -4.09 -25.36
N THR A 332 -3.89 -3.48 -24.88
CA THR A 332 -4.81 -2.69 -25.72
C THR A 332 -4.14 -1.43 -26.24
N LEU A 333 -3.40 -0.71 -25.38
CA LEU A 333 -2.66 0.49 -25.78
C LEU A 333 -1.56 0.13 -26.80
N LYS A 334 -0.81 -0.94 -26.58
CA LYS A 334 0.21 -1.44 -27.54
C LYS A 334 -0.39 -1.81 -28.90
N ALA A 335 -1.62 -2.30 -28.93
CA ALA A 335 -2.33 -2.67 -30.16
C ALA A 335 -3.04 -1.49 -30.85
N SER A 336 -3.15 -0.34 -30.20
CA SER A 336 -3.82 0.86 -30.71
C SER A 336 -2.87 1.72 -31.54
N THR A 337 -3.41 2.43 -32.55
CA THR A 337 -2.65 3.48 -33.24
C THR A 337 -2.65 4.75 -32.40
N ILE A 338 -1.52 5.07 -31.79
CA ILE A 338 -1.38 6.15 -30.82
C ILE A 338 -0.28 7.12 -31.25
N SER A 339 -0.58 8.41 -31.21
CA SER A 339 0.40 9.50 -31.29
C SER A 339 0.17 10.46 -30.11
N VAL A 340 1.23 10.82 -29.42
CA VAL A 340 1.18 11.78 -28.29
C VAL A 340 2.28 12.82 -28.46
N SER A 341 2.01 14.06 -28.03
CA SER A 341 3.02 15.11 -27.93
C SER A 341 4.08 14.75 -26.86
N GLU A 342 5.22 15.45 -26.91
CA GLU A 342 6.36 15.16 -26.03
C GLU A 342 5.97 15.19 -24.53
N GLU A 343 5.12 16.13 -24.15
CA GLU A 343 4.66 16.33 -22.76
C GLU A 343 3.84 15.16 -22.19
N PHE A 344 3.20 14.34 -23.05
CA PHE A 344 2.36 13.21 -22.66
C PHE A 344 2.98 11.84 -22.96
N LYS A 345 4.26 11.78 -23.36
CA LYS A 345 4.93 10.51 -23.66
C LYS A 345 4.98 9.54 -22.48
N GLU A 346 5.03 10.07 -21.27
CA GLU A 346 5.03 9.26 -20.04
C GLU A 346 3.69 8.52 -19.81
N LEU A 347 2.62 8.91 -20.51
CA LEU A 347 1.34 8.19 -20.46
C LEU A 347 1.36 6.88 -21.26
N LEU A 348 2.34 6.71 -22.14
CA LEU A 348 2.46 5.47 -22.91
C LEU A 348 3.07 4.36 -22.05
N PRO A 349 2.64 3.10 -22.24
CA PRO A 349 3.32 1.98 -21.60
C PRO A 349 4.79 1.94 -22.02
N PRO A 350 5.70 1.53 -21.13
CA PRO A 350 7.12 1.42 -21.46
C PRO A 350 7.30 0.56 -22.70
N VAL A 351 8.07 1.07 -23.66
CA VAL A 351 8.49 0.31 -24.83
C VAL A 351 9.53 -0.69 -24.32
N GLU A 352 9.22 -1.97 -24.33
CA GLU A 352 10.24 -2.99 -24.17
C GLU A 352 11.19 -2.82 -25.37
N GLU A 353 12.41 -2.31 -25.15
CA GLU A 353 13.47 -2.36 -26.13
C GLU A 353 13.65 -3.84 -26.53
N SER A 354 13.29 -4.17 -27.77
CA SER A 354 13.57 -5.48 -28.31
C SER A 354 15.05 -5.73 -28.16
N ALA A 355 15.42 -6.79 -27.43
CA ALA A 355 16.79 -7.27 -27.26
C ALA A 355 17.32 -7.88 -28.60
N ASP A 356 17.29 -7.07 -29.66
CA ASP A 356 17.91 -7.33 -30.96
C ASP A 356 18.98 -6.25 -31.23
N THR A 357 19.95 -6.14 -30.33
CA THR A 357 21.26 -5.59 -30.66
C THR A 357 22.11 -6.77 -31.13
N PRO A 358 22.61 -6.78 -32.38
CA PRO A 358 23.58 -7.78 -32.81
C PRO A 358 24.82 -7.67 -31.90
N VAL A 359 25.15 -8.77 -31.24
CA VAL A 359 26.45 -8.90 -30.55
C VAL A 359 27.53 -8.79 -31.63
N GLU A 360 28.20 -7.63 -31.70
CA GLU A 360 29.46 -7.50 -32.43
C GLU A 360 30.48 -8.42 -31.76
N THR A 361 30.81 -9.50 -32.44
CA THR A 361 31.96 -10.35 -32.12
C THR A 361 33.25 -9.53 -32.28
N PRO A 362 34.15 -9.46 -31.26
CA PRO A 362 35.42 -8.83 -31.41
C PRO A 362 36.26 -9.63 -32.42
N ALA A 363 36.69 -8.94 -33.48
CA ALA A 363 37.66 -9.46 -34.44
C ALA A 363 38.99 -9.74 -33.72
N GLU A 364 39.45 -10.99 -33.80
CA GLU A 364 40.81 -11.38 -33.46
C GLU A 364 41.84 -10.53 -34.21
N LYS A 365 42.77 -9.99 -33.43
CA LYS A 365 44.14 -9.67 -33.88
C LYS A 365 45.13 -10.12 -32.84
#